data_9f663d63aa487c7b325d84978a14f88e
#
_entry.id   9f663d63aa487c7b325d84978a14f88e
#
_cell.length_a   1.000
_cell.length_b   1.000
_cell.length_c   1.000
_cell.angle_alpha   90.00
_cell.angle_beta   90.00
_cell.angle_gamma   90.00
#
_symmetry.space_group_name_H-M   'P 1'
#
loop_
_entity.id
_entity.type
_entity.pdbx_description
1 polymer ?
#
loop_
_entity_poly.entity_id
_entity_poly.type
_entity_poly.pdbx_seq_one_letter_code
_entity_poly.pdbx_strand_id
1 'polypeptide(L)'
;MNSVIETMLDRYKPQNNEERENAIKEIMQEIALAGLSRGGFFDKAAFYGGTCLRIFHGLNRFSEDLDFALLEKNPNFQLETYFPALEKEFQSYGIDISIESKNKDEKNAIQSAFLKGNTLMLMMSFFPKSEDARRIVSNQKIKIKFELDTDNPRDGITEFRYQMLPAPYEVLIFDEATLFAGKIHAILCRNYKNHVKGRDYYDYLFYIGKIQL
;
A
#
# COMPACT_ATOMS: atom_id res chain seq x y z
N MET A 1 -12.24 -20.66 4.00
CA MET A 1 -11.61 -19.32 3.88
C MET A 1 -11.84 -18.59 5.19
N ASN A 2 -10.99 -17.67 5.59
CA ASN A 2 -11.25 -16.84 6.77
C ASN A 2 -12.44 -15.92 6.48
N SER A 3 -13.46 -15.87 7.34
CA SER A 3 -14.69 -15.10 7.13
C SER A 3 -14.43 -13.59 6.93
N VAL A 4 -13.36 -13.07 7.53
CA VAL A 4 -12.95 -11.68 7.35
C VAL A 4 -12.47 -11.43 5.93
N ILE A 5 -11.66 -12.33 5.37
CA ILE A 5 -11.19 -12.23 3.99
C ILE A 5 -12.37 -12.31 3.01
N GLU A 6 -13.36 -13.17 3.28
CA GLU A 6 -14.59 -13.22 2.47
C GLU A 6 -15.33 -11.88 2.48
N THR A 7 -15.51 -11.29 3.67
CA THR A 7 -16.13 -9.96 3.81
C THR A 7 -15.34 -8.87 3.06
N MET A 8 -14.01 -8.94 3.07
CA MET A 8 -13.18 -8.00 2.31
C MET A 8 -13.32 -8.20 0.80
N LEU A 9 -13.40 -9.46 0.33
CA LEU A 9 -13.58 -9.79 -1.07
C LEU A 9 -14.94 -9.37 -1.63
N ASP A 10 -15.98 -9.38 -0.81
CA ASP A 10 -17.34 -8.96 -1.21
C ASP A 10 -17.42 -7.50 -1.70
N ARG A 11 -16.43 -6.68 -1.36
CA ARG A 11 -16.29 -5.31 -1.89
C ARG A 11 -15.90 -5.28 -3.37
N TYR A 12 -15.34 -6.38 -3.86
CA TYR A 12 -14.86 -6.51 -5.22
C TYR A 12 -15.74 -7.49 -5.98
N LYS A 13 -15.99 -7.20 -7.24
CA LYS A 13 -16.72 -8.10 -8.16
C LYS A 13 -15.84 -8.38 -9.38
N PRO A 14 -14.68 -9.01 -9.21
CA PRO A 14 -13.69 -9.12 -10.26
C PRO A 14 -14.22 -9.98 -11.41
N GLN A 15 -14.10 -9.49 -12.65
CA GLN A 15 -14.56 -10.15 -13.86
C GLN A 15 -13.44 -10.93 -14.56
N ASN A 16 -12.18 -10.60 -14.28
CA ASN A 16 -11.00 -11.18 -14.90
C ASN A 16 -9.87 -11.39 -13.89
N ASN A 17 -8.77 -12.00 -14.33
CA ASN A 17 -7.62 -12.30 -13.47
C ASN A 17 -6.90 -11.06 -12.96
N GLU A 18 -6.77 -10.04 -13.78
CA GLU A 18 -6.13 -8.80 -13.38
C GLU A 18 -6.90 -8.13 -12.23
N GLU A 19 -8.22 -8.08 -12.33
CA GLU A 19 -9.07 -7.54 -11.26
C GLU A 19 -9.00 -8.39 -9.99
N ARG A 20 -8.89 -9.73 -10.12
CA ARG A 20 -8.69 -10.63 -8.96
C ARG A 20 -7.35 -10.39 -8.28
N GLU A 21 -6.26 -10.28 -9.06
CA GLU A 21 -4.95 -9.95 -8.52
C GLU A 21 -4.95 -8.59 -7.84
N ASN A 22 -5.61 -7.59 -8.41
CA ASN A 22 -5.73 -6.26 -7.82
C ASN A 22 -6.52 -6.30 -6.50
N ALA A 23 -7.61 -7.06 -6.43
CA ALA A 23 -8.37 -7.25 -5.19
C ALA A 23 -7.51 -7.91 -4.10
N ILE A 24 -6.75 -8.96 -4.44
CA ILE A 24 -5.83 -9.61 -3.51
C ILE A 24 -4.76 -8.61 -3.04
N LYS A 25 -4.15 -7.84 -3.95
CA LYS A 25 -3.15 -6.83 -3.60
C LYS A 25 -3.71 -5.81 -2.61
N GLU A 26 -4.90 -5.26 -2.85
CA GLU A 26 -5.51 -4.26 -1.99
C GLU A 26 -5.83 -4.83 -0.60
N ILE A 27 -6.36 -6.07 -0.51
CA ILE A 27 -6.57 -6.76 0.77
C ILE A 27 -5.25 -6.99 1.50
N MET A 28 -4.20 -7.43 0.81
CA MET A 28 -2.88 -7.59 1.41
C MET A 28 -2.30 -6.25 1.90
N GLN A 29 -2.54 -5.16 1.19
CA GLN A 29 -2.16 -3.81 1.63
C GLN A 29 -2.87 -3.41 2.92
N GLU A 30 -4.16 -3.66 3.04
CA GLU A 30 -4.92 -3.38 4.27
C GLU A 30 -4.45 -4.25 5.44
N ILE A 31 -4.15 -5.54 5.21
CA ILE A 31 -3.56 -6.42 6.24
C ILE A 31 -2.18 -5.90 6.66
N ALA A 32 -1.37 -5.46 5.70
CA ALA A 32 -0.05 -4.88 6.00
C ALA A 32 -0.16 -3.60 6.84
N LEU A 33 -1.09 -2.70 6.50
CA LEU A 33 -1.35 -1.49 7.28
C LEU A 33 -1.80 -1.83 8.72
N ALA A 34 -2.65 -2.84 8.89
CA ALA A 34 -3.04 -3.33 10.22
C ALA A 34 -1.86 -3.89 11.02
N GLY A 35 -0.97 -4.65 10.38
CA GLY A 35 0.25 -5.17 10.99
C GLY A 35 1.21 -4.06 11.40
N LEU A 36 1.41 -3.06 10.55
CA LEU A 36 2.22 -1.87 10.86
C LEU A 36 1.63 -1.07 12.02
N SER A 37 0.31 -0.89 12.04
CA SER A 37 -0.40 -0.21 13.14
C SER A 37 -0.14 -0.91 14.47
N ARG A 38 -0.33 -2.23 14.54
CA ARG A 38 -0.07 -3.03 15.75
C ARG A 38 1.40 -3.05 16.15
N GLY A 39 2.30 -2.86 15.19
CA GLY A 39 3.73 -2.73 15.43
C GLY A 39 4.16 -1.36 15.95
N GLY A 40 3.25 -0.37 16.04
CA GLY A 40 3.57 1.00 16.46
C GLY A 40 4.31 1.81 15.39
N PHE A 41 4.21 1.41 14.12
CA PHE A 41 4.89 2.09 13.01
C PHE A 41 4.39 3.53 12.82
N PHE A 42 3.09 3.76 13.01
CA PHE A 42 2.46 5.06 12.82
C PHE A 42 2.77 6.08 13.94
N ASP A 43 3.48 5.68 14.98
CA ASP A 43 4.11 6.62 15.93
C ASP A 43 5.33 7.33 15.32
N LYS A 44 5.85 6.83 14.21
CA LYS A 44 7.11 7.29 13.59
C LYS A 44 6.95 7.73 12.15
N ALA A 45 5.91 7.27 11.45
CA ALA A 45 5.74 7.51 10.03
C ALA A 45 4.27 7.78 9.68
N ALA A 46 4.05 8.58 8.63
CA ALA A 46 2.74 8.80 8.04
C ALA A 46 2.63 8.11 6.67
N PHE A 47 1.46 7.57 6.37
CA PHE A 47 1.11 6.95 5.11
C PHE A 47 0.64 8.00 4.10
N TYR A 48 1.08 7.88 2.85
CA TYR A 48 0.71 8.78 1.77
C TYR A 48 0.64 8.07 0.41
N GLY A 49 0.63 8.82 -0.67
CA GLY A 49 0.69 8.28 -2.02
C GLY A 49 -0.65 7.81 -2.58
N GLY A 50 -0.57 7.06 -3.68
CA GLY A 50 -1.76 6.63 -4.43
C GLY A 50 -2.63 5.63 -3.67
N THR A 51 -2.01 4.75 -2.90
CA THR A 51 -2.75 3.74 -2.11
C THR A 51 -3.45 4.38 -0.91
N CYS A 52 -2.86 5.41 -0.30
CA CYS A 52 -3.55 6.21 0.72
C CYS A 52 -4.80 6.86 0.15
N LEU A 53 -4.71 7.48 -1.04
CA LEU A 53 -5.88 8.05 -1.72
C LEU A 53 -6.93 7.00 -2.05
N ARG A 54 -6.51 5.81 -2.45
CA ARG A 54 -7.41 4.70 -2.77
C ARG A 54 -8.19 4.24 -1.55
N ILE A 55 -7.50 3.94 -0.46
CA ILE A 55 -8.08 3.31 0.74
C ILE A 55 -8.89 4.32 1.57
N PHE A 56 -8.39 5.56 1.73
CA PHE A 56 -8.96 6.53 2.67
C PHE A 56 -9.76 7.65 2.01
N HIS A 57 -9.57 7.91 0.72
CA HIS A 57 -10.21 9.03 0.03
C HIS A 57 -11.05 8.62 -1.19
N GLY A 58 -11.14 7.30 -1.51
CA GLY A 58 -12.01 6.78 -2.54
C GLY A 58 -11.52 7.00 -3.98
N LEU A 59 -10.20 7.04 -4.18
CA LEU A 59 -9.60 7.09 -5.52
C LEU A 59 -10.00 5.86 -6.34
N ASN A 60 -10.52 6.06 -7.55
CA ASN A 60 -11.13 5.01 -8.38
C ASN A 60 -10.15 4.18 -9.22
N ARG A 61 -8.85 4.25 -8.94
CA ARG A 61 -7.86 3.39 -9.58
C ARG A 61 -7.09 2.59 -8.55
N PHE A 62 -6.68 1.39 -8.92
CA PHE A 62 -5.75 0.60 -8.09
C PHE A 62 -4.40 1.28 -7.96
N SER A 63 -3.76 1.05 -6.83
CA SER A 63 -2.41 1.48 -6.54
C SER A 63 -1.63 0.32 -5.92
N GLU A 64 -0.36 0.19 -6.29
CA GLU A 64 0.41 -1.03 -5.99
C GLU A 64 1.36 -0.85 -4.81
N ASP A 65 1.86 0.37 -4.58
CA ASP A 65 2.90 0.66 -3.61
C ASP A 65 2.29 1.17 -2.30
N LEU A 66 2.94 0.89 -1.19
CA LEU A 66 2.69 1.51 0.12
C LEU A 66 3.79 2.54 0.39
N ASP A 67 3.43 3.80 0.34
CA ASP A 67 4.35 4.92 0.48
C ASP A 67 4.25 5.54 1.88
N PHE A 68 5.38 5.66 2.58
CA PHE A 68 5.45 6.23 3.92
C PHE A 68 6.53 7.29 4.01
N ALA A 69 6.35 8.27 4.89
CA ALA A 69 7.37 9.24 5.26
C ALA A 69 7.53 9.29 6.77
N LEU A 70 8.77 9.35 7.24
CA LEU A 70 9.03 9.52 8.66
C LEU A 70 8.54 10.89 9.13
N LEU A 71 8.01 10.97 10.35
CA LEU A 71 7.60 12.22 10.99
C LEU A 71 8.82 13.08 11.35
N GLU A 72 9.94 12.44 11.62
CA GLU A 72 11.22 13.07 11.90
C GLU A 72 12.31 12.45 11.05
N LYS A 73 13.20 13.28 10.53
CA LYS A 73 14.34 12.81 9.73
C LYS A 73 15.19 11.82 10.53
N ASN A 74 15.26 10.59 10.07
CA ASN A 74 16.09 9.55 10.66
C ASN A 74 16.72 8.66 9.58
N PRO A 75 17.94 8.98 9.12
CA PRO A 75 18.62 8.18 8.10
C PRO A 75 18.99 6.76 8.59
N ASN A 76 18.98 6.54 9.91
CA ASN A 76 19.29 5.24 10.53
C ASN A 76 18.03 4.45 10.93
N PHE A 77 16.87 4.87 10.49
CA PHE A 77 15.63 4.13 10.76
C PHE A 77 15.73 2.71 10.19
N GLN A 78 15.25 1.74 10.94
CA GLN A 78 15.27 0.32 10.55
C GLN A 78 13.84 -0.16 10.32
N LEU A 79 13.44 -0.23 9.05
CA LEU A 79 12.11 -0.71 8.65
C LEU A 79 11.92 -2.20 9.05
N GLU A 80 13.00 -2.95 9.07
CA GLU A 80 13.03 -4.38 9.40
C GLU A 80 12.50 -4.67 10.82
N THR A 81 12.56 -3.71 11.72
CA THR A 81 12.01 -3.83 13.09
C THR A 81 10.51 -4.17 13.07
N TYR A 82 9.79 -3.79 12.03
CA TYR A 82 8.34 -4.00 11.89
C TYR A 82 7.97 -5.28 11.14
N PHE A 83 8.92 -5.98 10.54
CA PHE A 83 8.65 -7.22 9.78
C PHE A 83 8.01 -8.32 10.62
N PRO A 84 8.42 -8.58 11.89
CA PRO A 84 7.74 -9.58 12.70
C PRO A 84 6.25 -9.27 12.95
N ALA A 85 5.88 -8.00 13.09
CA ALA A 85 4.49 -7.60 13.26
C ALA A 85 3.68 -7.84 11.97
N LEU A 86 4.26 -7.55 10.80
CA LEU A 86 3.67 -7.85 9.50
C LEU A 86 3.45 -9.36 9.32
N GLU A 87 4.49 -10.17 9.53
CA GLU A 87 4.42 -11.63 9.40
C GLU A 87 3.33 -12.21 10.32
N LYS A 88 3.30 -11.80 11.58
CA LYS A 88 2.29 -12.22 12.54
C LYS A 88 0.88 -11.86 12.09
N GLU A 89 0.68 -10.66 11.55
CA GLU A 89 -0.63 -10.22 11.07
C GLU A 89 -1.09 -11.09 9.90
N PHE A 90 -0.26 -11.32 8.89
CA PHE A 90 -0.60 -12.17 7.75
C PHE A 90 -0.88 -13.62 8.17
N GLN A 91 -0.06 -14.18 9.07
CA GLN A 91 -0.26 -15.52 9.62
C GLN A 91 -1.61 -15.66 10.33
N SER A 92 -2.11 -14.61 10.98
CA SER A 92 -3.41 -14.64 11.66
C SER A 92 -4.58 -14.86 10.69
N TYR A 93 -4.40 -14.56 9.41
CA TYR A 93 -5.37 -14.82 8.33
C TYR A 93 -5.02 -16.07 7.51
N GLY A 94 -3.98 -16.82 7.90
CA GLY A 94 -3.52 -18.02 7.18
C GLY A 94 -2.83 -17.70 5.86
N ILE A 95 -2.23 -16.51 5.73
CA ILE A 95 -1.53 -16.07 4.53
C ILE A 95 -0.03 -16.13 4.77
N ASP A 96 0.67 -16.94 3.97
CA ASP A 96 2.12 -17.02 3.99
C ASP A 96 2.74 -15.95 3.10
N ILE A 97 3.64 -15.18 3.67
CA ILE A 97 4.39 -14.13 2.99
C ILE A 97 5.90 -14.28 3.22
N SER A 98 6.68 -13.66 2.38
CA SER A 98 8.09 -13.37 2.63
C SER A 98 8.34 -11.87 2.47
N ILE A 99 9.17 -11.30 3.33
CA ILE A 99 9.55 -9.89 3.27
C ILE A 99 11.03 -9.82 2.91
N GLU A 100 11.36 -9.04 1.89
CA GLU A 100 12.73 -8.81 1.45
C GLU A 100 13.01 -7.31 1.46
N SER A 101 13.99 -6.87 2.26
CA SER A 101 14.49 -5.49 2.16
C SER A 101 15.45 -5.37 0.97
N LYS A 102 15.41 -4.22 0.29
CA LYS A 102 16.50 -3.85 -0.63
C LYS A 102 17.60 -3.17 0.16
N ASN A 103 18.85 -3.57 -0.14
CA ASN A 103 20.02 -2.90 0.42
C ASN A 103 19.94 -1.40 0.16
N LYS A 104 20.17 -0.65 1.23
CA LYS A 104 20.19 0.81 1.23
C LYS A 104 21.36 1.28 0.35
N ASP A 105 21.07 2.02 -0.69
CA ASP A 105 22.09 2.83 -1.33
C ASP A 105 22.35 4.00 -0.38
N GLU A 106 23.55 4.11 0.19
CA GLU A 106 23.91 5.11 1.23
C GLU A 106 23.60 6.57 0.84
N LYS A 107 23.37 6.81 -0.44
CA LYS A 107 23.01 8.11 -1.00
C LYS A 107 21.52 8.39 -1.11
N ASN A 108 20.65 7.42 -0.78
CA ASN A 108 19.23 7.51 -1.00
C ASN A 108 18.46 7.60 0.32
N ALA A 109 17.65 8.63 0.50
CA ALA A 109 16.77 8.77 1.67
C ALA A 109 15.62 7.74 1.69
N ILE A 110 15.41 6.98 0.59
CA ILE A 110 14.31 6.02 0.47
C ILE A 110 14.77 4.63 0.86
N GLN A 111 14.10 4.04 1.85
CA GLN A 111 14.20 2.63 2.18
C GLN A 111 13.08 1.87 1.48
N SER A 112 13.39 0.71 0.93
CA SER A 112 12.40 -0.12 0.23
C SER A 112 12.42 -1.55 0.73
N ALA A 113 11.23 -2.12 0.89
CA ALA A 113 11.03 -3.54 1.13
C ALA A 113 9.94 -4.09 0.21
N PHE A 114 9.94 -5.39 0.00
CA PHE A 114 8.91 -6.09 -0.77
C PHE A 114 8.28 -7.18 0.08
N LEU A 115 6.97 -7.10 0.24
CA LEU A 115 6.17 -8.20 0.73
C LEU A 115 5.77 -9.05 -0.47
N LYS A 116 6.01 -10.35 -0.39
CA LYS A 116 5.78 -11.29 -1.50
C LYS A 116 4.93 -12.46 -1.03
N GLY A 117 3.89 -12.78 -1.79
CA GLY A 117 3.11 -13.99 -1.65
C GLY A 117 3.09 -14.80 -2.95
N ASN A 118 2.96 -16.13 -2.86
CA ASN A 118 2.82 -16.96 -4.04
C ASN A 118 1.46 -16.72 -4.69
N THR A 119 1.44 -16.24 -5.95
CA THR A 119 0.21 -15.85 -6.65
C THR A 119 -0.77 -17.02 -6.78
N LEU A 120 -0.31 -18.21 -7.11
CA LEU A 120 -1.17 -19.38 -7.25
C LEU A 120 -1.83 -19.74 -5.92
N MET A 121 -1.07 -19.79 -4.83
CA MET A 121 -1.59 -20.07 -3.49
C MET A 121 -2.59 -19.03 -3.03
N LEU A 122 -2.29 -17.74 -3.25
CA LEU A 122 -3.22 -16.65 -2.94
C LEU A 122 -4.49 -16.73 -3.78
N MET A 123 -4.38 -16.94 -5.10
CA MET A 123 -5.54 -17.10 -5.98
C MET A 123 -6.41 -18.29 -5.57
N MET A 124 -5.80 -19.42 -5.21
CA MET A 124 -6.55 -20.60 -4.71
C MET A 124 -7.19 -20.33 -3.34
N SER A 125 -6.53 -19.56 -2.48
CA SER A 125 -7.05 -19.22 -1.15
C SER A 125 -8.20 -18.22 -1.21
N PHE A 126 -8.08 -17.19 -2.06
CA PHE A 126 -9.07 -16.13 -2.20
C PHE A 126 -10.20 -16.48 -3.18
N PHE A 127 -9.89 -17.22 -4.25
CA PHE A 127 -10.85 -17.58 -5.30
C PHE A 127 -10.79 -19.09 -5.63
N PRO A 128 -11.20 -19.97 -4.70
CA PRO A 128 -11.02 -21.43 -4.84
C PRO A 128 -11.77 -22.03 -6.04
N LYS A 129 -12.80 -21.39 -6.55
CA LYS A 129 -13.60 -21.84 -7.70
C LYS A 129 -13.15 -21.26 -9.05
N SER A 130 -12.07 -20.46 -9.07
CA SER A 130 -11.59 -19.85 -10.31
C SER A 130 -10.88 -20.87 -11.19
N GLU A 131 -11.34 -21.04 -12.44
CA GLU A 131 -10.64 -21.86 -13.45
C GLU A 131 -9.31 -21.23 -13.86
N ASP A 132 -9.16 -19.92 -13.68
CA ASP A 132 -7.99 -19.16 -14.08
C ASP A 132 -6.77 -19.42 -13.19
N ALA A 133 -6.97 -19.90 -11.96
CA ALA A 133 -5.86 -20.34 -11.11
C ALA A 133 -4.99 -21.43 -11.79
N ARG A 134 -5.58 -22.21 -12.68
CA ARG A 134 -4.86 -23.26 -13.45
C ARG A 134 -3.90 -22.68 -14.50
N ARG A 135 -4.05 -21.43 -14.88
CA ARG A 135 -3.21 -20.76 -15.89
C ARG A 135 -2.04 -19.98 -15.29
N ILE A 136 -1.99 -19.88 -13.96
CA ILE A 136 -0.94 -19.14 -13.26
C ILE A 136 0.31 -20.01 -13.15
N VAL A 137 1.45 -19.44 -13.51
CA VAL A 137 2.74 -20.12 -13.36
C VAL A 137 3.05 -20.28 -11.87
N SER A 138 3.41 -21.48 -11.44
CA SER A 138 3.62 -21.83 -10.02
C SER A 138 4.62 -20.93 -9.28
N ASN A 139 5.52 -20.27 -9.98
CA ASN A 139 6.54 -19.38 -9.42
C ASN A 139 6.18 -17.89 -9.47
N GLN A 140 5.00 -17.55 -9.99
CA GLN A 140 4.55 -16.15 -10.00
C GLN A 140 4.27 -15.67 -8.58
N LYS A 141 4.70 -14.45 -8.25
CA LYS A 141 4.52 -13.84 -6.92
C LYS A 141 3.79 -12.51 -7.04
N ILE A 142 2.72 -12.37 -6.27
CA ILE A 142 2.16 -11.04 -5.99
C ILE A 142 3.16 -10.30 -5.11
N LYS A 143 3.45 -9.06 -5.49
CA LYS A 143 4.42 -8.21 -4.81
C LYS A 143 3.74 -6.92 -4.39
N ILE A 144 3.96 -6.52 -3.14
CA ILE A 144 3.62 -5.21 -2.63
C ILE A 144 4.93 -4.53 -2.25
N LYS A 145 5.15 -3.36 -2.80
CA LYS A 145 6.33 -2.55 -2.52
C LYS A 145 6.04 -1.60 -1.38
N PHE A 146 6.96 -1.54 -0.43
CA PHE A 146 7.03 -0.55 0.62
C PHE A 146 8.09 0.47 0.24
N GLU A 147 7.77 1.74 0.30
CA GLU A 147 8.73 2.83 0.17
C GLU A 147 8.60 3.73 1.41
N LEU A 148 9.70 3.92 2.10
CA LEU A 148 9.78 4.79 3.28
C LEU A 148 10.76 5.91 3.00
N ASP A 149 10.26 7.14 2.92
CA ASP A 149 11.09 8.33 2.89
C ASP A 149 11.58 8.65 4.31
N THR A 150 12.91 8.68 4.47
CA THR A 150 13.57 8.99 5.75
C THR A 150 13.90 10.47 5.91
N ASP A 151 13.59 11.29 4.90
CA ASP A 151 13.73 12.75 4.92
C ASP A 151 12.32 13.36 5.01
N ASN A 152 11.95 13.80 6.20
CA ASN A 152 10.60 14.30 6.49
C ASN A 152 10.16 15.39 5.51
N PRO A 153 8.98 15.29 4.87
CA PRO A 153 8.37 16.41 4.19
C PRO A 153 8.07 17.53 5.20
N ARG A 154 8.72 18.68 5.03
CA ARG A 154 8.55 19.84 5.91
C ARG A 154 7.10 20.32 5.85
N ASP A 155 6.55 20.69 7.00
CA ASP A 155 5.24 21.34 7.16
C ASP A 155 4.02 20.49 6.72
N GLY A 156 4.17 19.18 6.56
CA GLY A 156 3.06 18.28 6.31
C GLY A 156 2.17 18.11 7.53
N ILE A 157 0.86 18.32 7.37
CA ILE A 157 -0.14 18.09 8.41
C ILE A 157 -0.58 16.63 8.36
N THR A 158 -0.68 15.99 9.52
CA THR A 158 -1.10 14.59 9.64
C THR A 158 -2.39 14.46 10.42
N GLU A 159 -3.15 13.40 10.11
CA GLU A 159 -4.36 13.05 10.84
C GLU A 159 -4.47 11.52 10.99
N PHE A 160 -5.13 11.05 12.04
CA PHE A 160 -5.47 9.65 12.20
C PHE A 160 -6.73 9.28 11.41
N ARG A 161 -6.67 8.16 10.72
CA ARG A 161 -7.80 7.50 10.06
C ARG A 161 -7.95 6.08 10.58
N TYR A 162 -9.17 5.61 10.61
CA TYR A 162 -9.51 4.28 11.12
C TYR A 162 -10.08 3.41 10.02
N GLN A 163 -9.69 2.14 10.03
CA GLN A 163 -10.29 1.10 9.20
C GLN A 163 -10.84 -0.01 10.09
N MET A 164 -11.96 -0.62 9.66
CA MET A 164 -12.64 -1.68 10.41
C MET A 164 -12.23 -3.09 9.94
N LEU A 165 -11.66 -3.20 8.76
CA LEU A 165 -11.22 -4.45 8.16
C LEU A 165 -9.72 -4.38 7.83
N PRO A 166 -9.00 -5.51 8.03
CA PRO A 166 -9.44 -6.86 8.42
C PRO A 166 -9.86 -6.99 9.88
N ALA A 167 -9.45 -6.08 10.75
CA ALA A 167 -9.87 -5.86 12.14
C ALA A 167 -9.60 -4.39 12.46
N PRO A 168 -10.27 -3.76 13.43
CA PRO A 168 -10.07 -2.33 13.70
C PRO A 168 -8.60 -1.95 13.88
N TYR A 169 -8.13 -0.97 13.12
CA TYR A 169 -6.79 -0.40 13.21
C TYR A 169 -6.80 1.08 12.83
N GLU A 170 -5.80 1.80 13.31
CA GLU A 170 -5.59 3.21 12.97
C GLU A 170 -4.34 3.39 12.11
N VAL A 171 -4.38 4.38 11.25
CA VAL A 171 -3.27 4.77 10.39
C VAL A 171 -3.08 6.28 10.47
N LEU A 172 -1.85 6.73 10.71
CA LEU A 172 -1.50 8.13 10.56
C LEU A 172 -1.27 8.41 9.09
N ILE A 173 -2.05 9.31 8.51
CA ILE A 173 -1.92 9.74 7.12
C ILE A 173 -1.59 11.23 7.05
N PHE A 174 -1.06 11.71 5.93
CA PHE A 174 -1.09 13.14 5.67
C PHE A 174 -2.51 13.58 5.34
N ASP A 175 -2.87 14.79 5.76
CA ASP A 175 -4.17 15.38 5.43
C ASP A 175 -4.34 15.57 3.91
N GLU A 176 -5.56 15.78 3.48
CA GLU A 176 -5.89 15.85 2.04
C GLU A 176 -5.16 17.00 1.33
N ALA A 177 -4.94 18.13 2.00
CA ALA A 177 -4.22 19.27 1.44
C ALA A 177 -2.73 18.95 1.23
N THR A 178 -2.08 18.32 2.21
CA THR A 178 -0.68 17.88 2.11
C THR A 178 -0.52 16.80 1.03
N LEU A 179 -1.44 15.82 0.96
CA LEU A 179 -1.45 14.81 -0.10
C LEU A 179 -1.56 15.45 -1.49
N PHE A 180 -2.42 16.45 -1.65
CA PHE A 180 -2.58 17.17 -2.92
C PHE A 180 -1.33 17.98 -3.28
N ALA A 181 -0.74 18.71 -2.31
CA ALA A 181 0.52 19.42 -2.51
C ALA A 181 1.63 18.47 -2.99
N GLY A 182 1.74 17.28 -2.41
CA GLY A 182 2.67 16.23 -2.85
C GLY A 182 2.44 15.78 -4.30
N LYS A 183 1.18 15.70 -4.75
CA LYS A 183 0.86 15.39 -6.16
C LYS A 183 1.22 16.51 -7.11
N ILE A 184 0.95 17.77 -6.76
CA ILE A 184 1.38 18.93 -7.53
C ILE A 184 2.91 18.95 -7.65
N HIS A 185 3.61 18.77 -6.53
CA HIS A 185 5.07 18.71 -6.54
C HIS A 185 5.58 17.59 -7.45
N ALA A 186 4.99 16.40 -7.40
CA ALA A 186 5.37 15.31 -8.27
C ALA A 186 5.18 15.64 -9.76
N ILE A 187 4.09 16.32 -10.13
CA ILE A 187 3.82 16.74 -11.51
C ILE A 187 4.86 17.77 -11.98
N LEU A 188 5.21 18.73 -11.13
CA LEU A 188 6.11 19.82 -11.50
C LEU A 188 7.58 19.39 -11.51
N CYS A 189 8.00 18.51 -10.58
CA CYS A 189 9.41 18.21 -10.33
C CYS A 189 9.89 16.91 -10.94
N ARG A 190 9.00 15.97 -11.29
CA ARG A 190 9.43 14.72 -11.93
C ARG A 190 9.90 14.97 -13.34
N ASN A 191 11.03 14.35 -13.67
CA ASN A 191 11.58 14.41 -15.01
C ASN A 191 10.85 13.42 -15.94
N TYR A 192 9.84 13.89 -16.67
CA TYR A 192 9.03 13.09 -17.60
C TYR A 192 9.69 12.83 -18.98
N LYS A 193 10.97 13.13 -19.16
CA LYS A 193 11.66 13.03 -20.48
C LYS A 193 11.51 11.65 -21.13
N ASN A 194 11.44 10.58 -20.33
CA ASN A 194 11.39 9.21 -20.85
C ASN A 194 10.07 8.48 -20.55
N HIS A 195 9.23 8.97 -19.62
CA HIS A 195 8.00 8.30 -19.24
C HIS A 195 7.04 9.25 -18.53
N VAL A 196 5.95 9.59 -19.17
CA VAL A 196 4.85 10.33 -18.54
C VAL A 196 4.05 9.35 -17.68
N LYS A 197 4.01 9.57 -16.37
CA LYS A 197 3.18 8.77 -15.47
C LYS A 197 1.75 9.34 -15.46
N GLY A 198 0.89 8.86 -16.34
CA GLY A 198 -0.51 9.29 -16.45
C GLY A 198 -1.29 9.22 -15.12
N ARG A 199 -0.85 8.35 -14.19
CA ARG A 199 -1.44 8.24 -12.85
C ARG A 199 -1.31 9.52 -12.00
N ASP A 200 -0.25 10.31 -12.18
CA ASP A 200 -0.07 11.56 -11.42
C ASP A 200 -1.10 12.60 -11.87
N TYR A 201 -1.39 12.68 -13.17
CA TYR A 201 -2.44 13.54 -13.72
C TYR A 201 -3.85 13.05 -13.35
N TYR A 202 -4.07 11.72 -13.33
CA TYR A 202 -5.33 11.16 -12.89
C TYR A 202 -5.62 11.52 -11.42
N ASP A 203 -4.63 11.40 -10.54
CA ASP A 203 -4.74 11.76 -9.14
C ASP A 203 -5.00 13.27 -8.97
N TYR A 204 -4.34 14.11 -9.78
CA TYR A 204 -4.61 15.56 -9.81
C TYR A 204 -6.06 15.86 -10.16
N LEU A 205 -6.58 15.26 -11.24
CA LEU A 205 -7.97 15.45 -11.66
C LEU A 205 -8.98 14.95 -10.62
N PHE A 206 -8.64 13.88 -9.89
CA PHE A 206 -9.45 13.39 -8.78
C PHE A 206 -9.63 14.46 -7.69
N TYR A 207 -8.57 15.17 -7.32
CA TYR A 207 -8.67 16.27 -6.36
C TYR A 207 -9.49 17.45 -6.89
N ILE A 208 -9.23 17.87 -8.12
CA ILE A 208 -9.97 18.97 -8.73
C ILE A 208 -11.48 18.64 -8.82
N GLY A 209 -11.83 17.40 -9.12
CA GLY A 209 -13.22 16.95 -9.15
C GLY A 209 -13.92 16.93 -7.79
N LYS A 210 -13.18 16.90 -6.68
CA LYS A 210 -13.71 17.00 -5.32
C LYS A 210 -13.93 18.46 -4.87
N ILE A 211 -13.16 19.39 -5.42
CA ILE A 211 -13.35 20.81 -5.17
C ILE A 211 -14.61 21.19 -5.95
N GLN A 212 -15.74 21.28 -5.27
CA GLN A 212 -16.94 21.89 -5.85
C GLN A 212 -16.62 23.37 -6.07
N LEU A 213 -16.44 23.74 -7.32
CA LEU A 213 -16.40 25.12 -7.79
C LEU A 213 -17.78 25.75 -7.64
#